data_c8ee9075acfca34f8c660ee5b077d1da
#
_entry.id   c8ee9075acfca34f8c660ee5b077d1da
#
_cell.length_a   1.000
_cell.length_b   1.000
_cell.length_c   1.000
_cell.angle_alpha   90.00
_cell.angle_beta   90.00
_cell.angle_gamma   90.00
#
_symmetry.space_group_name_H-M   'P 1'
#
loop_
_entity.id
_entity.type
_entity.pdbx_description
1 polymer ?
#
loop_
_entity_poly.entity_id
_entity_poly.type
_entity_poly.pdbx_seq_one_letter_code
_entity_poly.pdbx_strand_id
1 'polypeptide(L)'
;MFSEIDKLKAKLDSHRPLPASVVSNLHEDLVLRWTYHSNAIEGNTLTLLETKVVLEGITIGGKSMREHFEAINHRDAIAYVESLVQNQEALTEWDIRNIHQLVLKNIDNDNAGRYRNVNVVIAGANHTPPDFL
;
A
#
# COMPACT_ATOMS: atom_id res chain seq x y z
N MET A 1 -6.93 1.14 -27.50
CA MET A 1 -5.82 1.01 -26.53
C MET A 1 -6.09 -0.10 -25.52
N PHE A 2 -7.33 -0.31 -25.05
CA PHE A 2 -7.64 -1.31 -24.01
C PHE A 2 -8.29 -2.61 -24.51
N SER A 3 -8.40 -2.81 -25.83
CA SER A 3 -9.12 -3.97 -26.42
C SER A 3 -8.59 -5.34 -25.98
N GLU A 4 -7.28 -5.45 -25.71
CA GLU A 4 -6.68 -6.69 -25.20
C GLU A 4 -7.04 -6.92 -23.72
N ILE A 5 -7.01 -5.87 -22.93
CA ILE A 5 -7.42 -5.90 -21.51
C ILE A 5 -8.90 -6.25 -21.41
N ASP A 6 -9.75 -5.65 -22.25
CA ASP A 6 -11.19 -5.94 -22.29
C ASP A 6 -11.48 -7.40 -22.65
N LYS A 7 -10.74 -7.97 -23.60
CA LYS A 7 -10.84 -9.39 -23.94
C LYS A 7 -10.44 -10.31 -22.78
N LEU A 8 -9.31 -10.00 -22.12
CA LEU A 8 -8.84 -10.77 -20.97
C LEU A 8 -9.82 -10.66 -19.79
N LYS A 9 -10.37 -9.46 -19.55
CA LYS A 9 -11.43 -9.24 -18.57
C LYS A 9 -12.67 -10.06 -18.88
N ALA A 10 -13.18 -10.01 -20.10
CA ALA A 10 -14.35 -10.78 -20.52
C ALA A 10 -14.12 -12.30 -20.35
N LYS A 11 -12.91 -12.78 -20.66
CA LYS A 11 -12.53 -14.18 -20.45
C LYS A 11 -12.53 -14.53 -18.96
N LEU A 12 -11.99 -13.67 -18.08
CA LEU A 12 -12.03 -13.88 -16.63
C LEU A 12 -13.48 -13.88 -16.13
N ASP A 13 -14.28 -12.92 -16.56
CA ASP A 13 -15.68 -12.79 -16.15
C ASP A 13 -16.53 -14.00 -16.56
N SER A 14 -16.20 -14.68 -17.66
CA SER A 14 -16.88 -15.92 -18.08
C SER A 14 -16.64 -17.11 -17.14
N HIS A 15 -15.64 -17.03 -16.25
CA HIS A 15 -15.34 -18.06 -15.24
C HIS A 15 -15.91 -17.73 -13.85
N ARG A 16 -16.65 -16.63 -13.73
CA ARG A 16 -17.27 -16.23 -12.47
C ARG A 16 -18.57 -17.01 -12.18
N PRO A 17 -18.88 -17.32 -10.91
CA PRO A 17 -18.11 -17.00 -9.71
C PRO A 17 -16.85 -17.89 -9.58
N LEU A 18 -15.71 -17.27 -9.24
CA LEU A 18 -14.50 -18.02 -8.96
C LEU A 18 -14.61 -18.74 -7.60
N PRO A 19 -13.98 -19.93 -7.44
CA PRO A 19 -13.89 -20.58 -6.14
C PRO A 19 -13.27 -19.66 -5.08
N ALA A 20 -13.80 -19.68 -3.86
CA ALA A 20 -13.33 -18.81 -2.78
C ALA A 20 -11.83 -18.96 -2.50
N SER A 21 -11.29 -20.20 -2.57
CA SER A 21 -9.85 -20.44 -2.41
C SER A 21 -9.00 -19.80 -3.50
N VAL A 22 -9.49 -19.75 -4.74
CA VAL A 22 -8.79 -19.08 -5.85
C VAL A 22 -8.78 -17.58 -5.63
N VAL A 23 -9.91 -17.00 -5.20
CA VAL A 23 -10.01 -15.56 -4.89
C VAL A 23 -9.06 -15.18 -3.76
N SER A 24 -9.03 -15.97 -2.67
CA SER A 24 -8.11 -15.75 -1.54
C SER A 24 -6.64 -15.77 -1.98
N ASN A 25 -6.24 -16.80 -2.70
CA ASN A 25 -4.85 -16.93 -3.17
C ASN A 25 -4.43 -15.78 -4.11
N LEU A 26 -5.32 -15.38 -5.02
CA LEU A 26 -5.07 -14.24 -5.91
C LEU A 26 -4.95 -12.92 -5.13
N HIS A 27 -5.80 -12.73 -4.13
CA HIS A 27 -5.75 -11.55 -3.26
C HIS A 27 -4.44 -11.51 -2.46
N GLU A 28 -4.05 -12.63 -1.84
CA GLU A 28 -2.78 -12.72 -1.09
C GLU A 28 -1.56 -12.42 -1.97
N ASP A 29 -1.50 -13.00 -3.18
CA ASP A 29 -0.40 -12.70 -4.14
C ASP A 29 -0.42 -11.23 -4.58
N LEU A 30 -1.60 -10.65 -4.82
CA LEU A 30 -1.74 -9.24 -5.16
C LEU A 30 -1.23 -8.33 -4.03
N VAL A 31 -1.66 -8.56 -2.79
CA VAL A 31 -1.23 -7.77 -1.63
C VAL A 31 0.29 -7.87 -1.42
N LEU A 32 0.85 -9.08 -1.53
CA LEU A 32 2.29 -9.31 -1.44
C LEU A 32 3.07 -8.53 -2.51
N ARG A 33 2.69 -8.68 -3.78
CA ARG A 33 3.38 -8.01 -4.89
C ARG A 33 3.23 -6.50 -4.84
N TRP A 34 2.05 -6.03 -4.53
CA TRP A 34 1.80 -4.59 -4.40
C TRP A 34 2.63 -4.00 -3.27
N THR A 35 2.66 -4.64 -2.10
CA THR A 35 3.50 -4.24 -0.98
C THR A 35 4.97 -4.21 -1.36
N TYR A 36 5.48 -5.29 -1.96
CA TYR A 36 6.87 -5.37 -2.40
C TYR A 36 7.23 -4.25 -3.38
N HIS A 37 6.47 -4.11 -4.47
CA HIS A 37 6.81 -3.14 -5.52
C HIS A 37 6.70 -1.69 -5.04
N SER A 38 5.67 -1.35 -4.27
CA SER A 38 5.51 -0.01 -3.73
C SER A 38 6.68 0.38 -2.83
N ASN A 39 7.08 -0.50 -1.92
CA ASN A 39 8.20 -0.23 -1.01
C ASN A 39 9.55 -0.23 -1.75
N ALA A 40 9.75 -1.10 -2.73
CA ALA A 40 10.98 -1.14 -3.53
C ALA A 40 11.19 0.16 -4.32
N ILE A 41 10.13 0.78 -4.86
CA ILE A 41 10.20 2.09 -5.53
C ILE A 41 10.71 3.17 -4.57
N GLU A 42 10.34 3.09 -3.30
CA GLU A 42 10.77 4.03 -2.24
C GLU A 42 12.13 3.68 -1.62
N GLY A 43 12.80 2.64 -2.12
CA GLY A 43 14.16 2.27 -1.71
C GLY A 43 14.25 1.19 -0.64
N ASN A 44 13.16 0.54 -0.26
CA ASN A 44 13.17 -0.63 0.61
C ASN A 44 13.92 -1.78 -0.08
N THR A 45 14.80 -2.47 0.63
CA THR A 45 15.70 -3.48 0.08
C THR A 45 15.25 -4.93 0.33
N LEU A 46 14.09 -5.14 0.92
CA LEU A 46 13.50 -6.48 1.04
C LEU A 46 13.26 -7.07 -0.36
N THR A 47 13.62 -8.32 -0.55
CA THR A 47 13.21 -9.09 -1.73
C THR A 47 11.73 -9.49 -1.62
N LEU A 48 11.12 -9.95 -2.72
CA LEU A 48 9.73 -10.43 -2.71
C LEU A 48 9.53 -11.56 -1.69
N LEU A 49 10.49 -12.48 -1.58
CA LEU A 49 10.43 -13.58 -0.62
C LEU A 49 10.58 -13.08 0.82
N GLU A 50 11.51 -12.18 1.08
CA GLU A 50 11.69 -11.55 2.40
C GLU A 50 10.45 -10.74 2.80
N THR A 51 9.83 -10.02 1.86
CA THR A 51 8.56 -9.31 2.11
C THR A 51 7.48 -10.29 2.55
N LYS A 52 7.35 -11.45 1.87
CA LYS A 52 6.41 -12.49 2.27
C LYS A 52 6.65 -12.95 3.72
N VAL A 53 7.89 -13.27 4.04
CA VAL A 53 8.30 -13.74 5.38
C VAL A 53 8.02 -12.69 6.45
N VAL A 54 8.27 -11.40 6.15
CA VAL A 54 7.94 -10.27 7.04
C VAL A 54 6.43 -10.16 7.27
N LEU A 55 5.63 -10.32 6.21
CA LEU A 55 4.16 -10.28 6.32
C LEU A 55 3.59 -11.48 7.12
N GLU A 56 4.35 -12.58 7.21
CA GLU A 56 4.06 -13.72 8.10
C GLU A 56 4.52 -13.48 9.56
N GLY A 57 5.09 -12.30 9.86
CA GLY A 57 5.50 -11.92 11.22
C GLY A 57 6.93 -12.34 11.61
N ILE A 58 7.75 -12.72 10.65
CA ILE A 58 9.12 -13.16 10.88
C ILE A 58 10.09 -12.04 10.49
N THR A 59 11.09 -11.75 11.33
CA THR A 59 12.10 -10.75 11.06
C THR A 59 13.24 -11.30 10.19
N ILE A 60 13.76 -10.46 9.31
CA ILE A 60 14.88 -10.78 8.42
C ILE A 60 16.17 -10.17 8.97
N GLY A 61 17.16 -11.01 9.20
CA GLY A 61 18.48 -10.55 9.62
C GLY A 61 19.15 -9.66 8.56
N GLY A 62 19.82 -8.59 9.00
CA GLY A 62 20.50 -7.65 8.10
C GLY A 62 19.62 -6.61 7.43
N LYS A 63 18.30 -6.62 7.72
CA LYS A 63 17.35 -5.59 7.29
C LYS A 63 16.95 -4.73 8.46
N SER A 64 16.70 -3.44 8.21
CA SER A 64 16.28 -2.50 9.26
C SER A 64 14.87 -2.76 9.74
N MET A 65 14.56 -2.40 10.98
CA MET A 65 13.18 -2.44 11.49
C MET A 65 12.26 -1.52 10.71
N ARG A 66 12.78 -0.40 10.18
CA ARG A 66 12.02 0.49 9.31
C ARG A 66 11.51 -0.24 8.08
N GLU A 67 12.35 -1.00 7.39
CA GLU A 67 11.95 -1.77 6.19
C GLU A 67 10.86 -2.80 6.52
N HIS A 68 10.93 -3.43 7.70
CA HIS A 68 9.88 -4.33 8.16
C HIS A 68 8.55 -3.59 8.38
N PHE A 69 8.60 -2.44 9.07
CA PHE A 69 7.40 -1.64 9.30
C PHE A 69 6.81 -1.08 8.00
N GLU A 70 7.62 -0.66 7.05
CA GLU A 70 7.14 -0.22 5.73
C GLU A 70 6.29 -1.30 5.06
N ALA A 71 6.73 -2.56 5.07
CA ALA A 71 5.97 -3.67 4.49
C ALA A 71 4.68 -3.98 5.27
N ILE A 72 4.77 -4.08 6.59
CA ILE A 72 3.61 -4.38 7.46
C ILE A 72 2.57 -3.27 7.36
N ASN A 73 2.99 -2.02 7.47
CA ASN A 73 2.14 -0.85 7.44
C ASN A 73 1.43 -0.68 6.09
N HIS A 74 2.12 -0.97 4.98
CA HIS A 74 1.54 -0.93 3.65
C HIS A 74 0.41 -1.95 3.50
N ARG A 75 0.62 -3.20 3.95
CA ARG A 75 -0.43 -4.22 3.98
C ARG A 75 -1.63 -3.77 4.83
N ASP A 76 -1.39 -3.20 6.01
CA ASP A 76 -2.45 -2.75 6.91
C ASP A 76 -3.23 -1.58 6.29
N ALA A 77 -2.55 -0.67 5.56
CA ALA A 77 -3.20 0.40 4.81
C ALA A 77 -4.07 -0.14 3.66
N ILE A 78 -3.61 -1.17 2.94
CA ILE A 78 -4.43 -1.85 1.92
C ILE A 78 -5.71 -2.40 2.55
N ALA A 79 -5.59 -3.16 3.65
CA ALA A 79 -6.74 -3.75 4.33
C ALA A 79 -7.74 -2.68 4.81
N TYR A 80 -7.25 -1.54 5.28
CA TYR A 80 -8.11 -0.41 5.66
C TYR A 80 -8.89 0.14 4.45
N VAL A 81 -8.21 0.40 3.33
CA VAL A 81 -8.86 0.89 2.10
C VAL A 81 -9.89 -0.12 1.58
N GLU A 82 -9.57 -1.41 1.60
CA GLU A 82 -10.51 -2.46 1.22
C GLU A 82 -11.77 -2.47 2.10
N SER A 83 -11.63 -2.22 3.40
CA SER A 83 -12.78 -2.12 4.30
C SER A 83 -13.71 -0.95 3.96
N LEU A 84 -13.16 0.21 3.58
CA LEU A 84 -13.95 1.35 3.10
C LEU A 84 -14.73 0.99 1.83
N VAL A 85 -14.09 0.30 0.89
CA VAL A 85 -14.73 -0.14 -0.36
C VAL A 85 -15.85 -1.14 -0.07
N GLN A 86 -15.61 -2.12 0.81
CA GLN A 86 -16.63 -3.12 1.18
C GLN A 86 -17.84 -2.49 1.86
N ASN A 87 -17.63 -1.48 2.70
CA ASN A 87 -18.68 -0.76 3.39
C ASN A 87 -19.35 0.30 2.51
N GLN A 88 -18.88 0.51 1.28
CA GLN A 88 -19.36 1.57 0.36
C GLN A 88 -19.26 2.97 0.98
N GLU A 89 -18.25 3.20 1.80
CA GLU A 89 -18.01 4.49 2.45
C GLU A 89 -17.36 5.47 1.47
N ALA A 90 -17.77 6.74 1.53
CA ALA A 90 -17.12 7.80 0.77
C ALA A 90 -15.75 8.12 1.41
N LEU A 91 -14.72 8.26 0.58
CA LEU A 91 -13.39 8.67 1.07
C LEU A 91 -13.45 10.08 1.64
N THR A 92 -13.05 10.23 2.90
CA THR A 92 -13.02 11.48 3.65
C THR A 92 -11.59 11.95 3.93
N GLU A 93 -11.43 13.20 4.36
CA GLU A 93 -10.15 13.72 4.85
C GLU A 93 -9.64 12.91 6.07
N TRP A 94 -10.55 12.44 6.91
CA TRP A 94 -10.21 11.61 8.05
C TRP A 94 -9.59 10.28 7.61
N ASP A 95 -10.11 9.67 6.55
CA ASP A 95 -9.57 8.42 5.98
C ASP A 95 -8.17 8.63 5.40
N ILE A 96 -7.95 9.75 4.71
CA ILE A 96 -6.62 10.12 4.18
C ILE A 96 -5.61 10.21 5.33
N ARG A 97 -5.98 10.84 6.43
CA ARG A 97 -5.13 10.94 7.63
C ARG A 97 -4.90 9.59 8.30
N ASN A 98 -5.90 8.72 8.34
CA ASN A 98 -5.75 7.37 8.88
C ASN A 98 -4.83 6.51 8.02
N ILE A 99 -4.93 6.58 6.69
CA ILE A 99 -4.01 5.89 5.79
C ILE A 99 -2.57 6.38 6.04
N HIS A 100 -2.37 7.69 6.14
CA HIS A 100 -1.06 8.27 6.45
C HIS A 100 -0.54 7.82 7.82
N GLN A 101 -1.41 7.73 8.82
CA GLN A 101 -1.06 7.23 10.15
C GLN A 101 -0.65 5.75 10.11
N LEU A 102 -1.37 4.92 9.37
CA LEU A 102 -1.03 3.51 9.18
C LEU A 102 0.33 3.35 8.51
N VAL A 103 0.57 4.05 7.41
CA VAL A 103 1.82 3.96 6.65
C VAL A 103 3.04 4.39 7.49
N LEU A 104 2.91 5.41 8.33
CA LEU A 104 4.02 5.93 9.14
C LEU A 104 4.12 5.35 10.55
N LYS A 105 3.23 4.45 10.94
CA LYS A 105 3.24 3.82 12.27
C LYS A 105 4.59 3.16 12.56
N ASN A 106 5.19 3.48 13.70
CA ASN A 106 6.51 3.01 14.14
C ASN A 106 7.70 3.44 13.24
N ILE A 107 7.44 4.30 12.24
CA ILE A 107 8.46 4.88 11.36
C ILE A 107 8.66 6.36 11.71
N ASP A 108 7.56 7.11 11.76
CA ASP A 108 7.53 8.54 12.14
C ASP A 108 6.20 8.85 12.85
N ASN A 109 6.12 8.45 14.12
CA ASN A 109 4.90 8.61 14.90
C ASN A 109 4.53 10.08 15.16
N ASP A 110 5.49 11.00 15.11
CA ASP A 110 5.25 12.42 15.38
C ASP A 110 4.47 13.08 14.23
N ASN A 111 4.69 12.64 13.00
CA ASN A 111 4.03 13.17 11.81
C ASN A 111 2.88 12.27 11.30
N ALA A 112 2.77 11.04 11.79
CA ALA A 112 1.75 10.09 11.37
C ALA A 112 0.33 10.65 11.54
N GLY A 113 -0.46 10.65 10.45
CA GLY A 113 -1.83 11.14 10.44
C GLY A 113 -2.00 12.65 10.58
N ARG A 114 -0.93 13.42 10.41
CA ARG A 114 -0.95 14.89 10.53
C ARG A 114 -0.56 15.56 9.23
N TYR A 115 -1.16 16.70 8.95
CA TYR A 115 -0.66 17.61 7.93
C TYR A 115 0.63 18.27 8.38
N ARG A 116 1.48 18.60 7.42
CA ARG A 116 2.71 19.36 7.68
C ARG A 116 2.38 20.74 8.27
N ASN A 117 3.26 21.24 9.09
CA ASN A 117 3.20 22.58 9.69
C ASN A 117 4.35 23.48 9.21
N VAL A 118 5.03 23.08 8.14
CA VAL A 118 6.14 23.83 7.50
C VAL A 118 5.99 23.77 5.99
N ASN A 119 6.49 24.81 5.31
CA ASN A 119 6.58 24.81 3.86
C ASN A 119 7.64 23.84 3.39
N VAL A 120 7.39 23.18 2.28
CA VAL A 120 8.29 22.19 1.67
C VAL A 120 8.57 22.56 0.23
N VAL A 121 9.71 22.12 -0.28
CA VAL A 121 10.08 22.18 -1.69
C VAL A 121 10.41 20.78 -2.18
N ILE A 122 10.07 20.49 -3.42
CA ILE A 122 10.40 19.22 -4.07
C ILE A 122 11.68 19.43 -4.85
N ALA A 123 12.78 18.79 -4.43
CA ALA A 123 14.06 18.92 -5.11
C ALA A 123 13.95 18.46 -6.56
N GLY A 124 14.43 19.30 -7.49
CA GLY A 124 14.38 19.02 -8.93
C GLY A 124 13.03 19.27 -9.61
N ALA A 125 11.99 19.69 -8.89
CA ALA A 125 10.70 20.07 -9.49
C ALA A 125 10.64 21.57 -9.80
N ASN A 126 9.93 21.91 -10.88
CA ASN A 126 9.62 23.30 -11.23
C ASN A 126 8.33 23.82 -10.55
N HIS A 127 7.73 23.00 -9.68
CA HIS A 127 6.51 23.33 -8.96
C HIS A 127 6.80 23.49 -7.47
N THR A 128 6.28 24.55 -6.88
CA THR A 128 6.29 24.74 -5.43
C THR A 128 4.95 24.28 -4.87
N PRO A 129 4.95 23.35 -3.91
CA PRO A 129 3.71 22.96 -3.22
C PRO A 129 3.04 24.18 -2.55
N PRO A 130 1.70 24.14 -2.36
CA PRO A 130 1.00 25.20 -1.61
C PRO A 130 1.61 25.39 -0.22
N ASP A 131 1.47 26.59 0.33
CA ASP A 131 1.84 26.84 1.72
C ASP A 131 1.03 25.94 2.66
N PHE A 132 1.64 25.57 3.80
CA PHE A 132 0.89 24.90 4.84
C PHE A 132 -0.16 25.89 5.42
N LEU A 133 -1.32 25.37 5.78
CA LEU A 133 -2.40 26.15 6.39
C LEU A 133 -2.44 25.94 7.91
#